data_bb2d8be0dbc0f87e4fc0edd2b567e2f0
#
_entry.id   bb2d8be0dbc0f87e4fc0edd2b567e2f0
#
_cell.length_a   1.000
_cell.length_b   1.000
_cell.length_c   1.000
_cell.angle_alpha   90.00
_cell.angle_beta   90.00
_cell.angle_gamma   90.00
#
_symmetry.space_group_name_H-M   'P 1'
#
loop_
_entity.id
_entity.type
_entity.pdbx_description
1 polymer ?
#
loop_
_entity_poly.entity_id
_entity_poly.type
_entity_poly.pdbx_seq_one_letter_code
_entity_poly.pdbx_strand_id
1 'polypeptide(L)'
;MLVAEGAGCLVLEELEHAQQRGANILAEVKGYGVSCDAYHITAPHPNSTGIIQAMEKAIKKAGITTDDVDYISAHGTGTQANDKAESFAVNQLFHKKVPMSSIKSMIGHSMGAASLLEAIVCCNL
;
A
#
# COMPACT_ATOMS: atom_id res chain seq x y z
N MET A 1 2.40 -9.42 -15.68
CA MET A 1 3.12 -9.55 -14.39
C MET A 1 4.39 -10.37 -14.61
N LEU A 2 5.53 -9.90 -14.16
CA LEU A 2 6.81 -10.62 -14.18
C LEU A 2 7.12 -11.06 -12.74
N VAL A 3 7.30 -12.36 -12.54
CA VAL A 3 7.70 -12.92 -11.23
C VAL A 3 9.18 -12.62 -11.01
N ALA A 4 9.55 -12.23 -9.80
CA ALA A 4 10.91 -11.88 -9.42
C ALA A 4 11.25 -12.42 -8.03
N GLU A 5 12.52 -12.35 -7.69
CA GLU A 5 13.05 -12.67 -6.36
C GLU A 5 13.22 -11.40 -5.53
N GLY A 6 13.18 -11.56 -4.22
CA GLY A 6 13.44 -10.46 -3.30
C GLY A 6 13.23 -10.84 -1.85
N ALA A 7 13.93 -10.15 -0.98
CA ALA A 7 13.75 -10.23 0.46
C ALA A 7 14.01 -8.87 1.10
N GLY A 8 13.44 -8.62 2.27
CA GLY A 8 13.63 -7.39 3.01
C GLY A 8 13.36 -7.61 4.49
N CYS A 9 13.71 -6.62 5.30
CA CYS A 9 13.42 -6.59 6.71
C CYS A 9 13.11 -5.15 7.14
N LEU A 10 12.02 -4.96 7.86
CA LEU A 10 11.70 -3.72 8.58
C LEU A 10 11.74 -3.99 10.06
N VAL A 11 12.47 -3.17 10.79
CA VAL A 11 12.46 -3.18 12.26
C VAL A 11 11.34 -2.25 12.71
N LEU A 12 10.31 -2.82 13.31
CA LEU A 12 9.19 -2.07 13.90
C LEU A 12 9.41 -1.96 15.41
N GLU A 13 9.20 -0.78 15.91
CA GLU A 13 9.44 -0.44 17.30
C GLU A 13 8.34 0.50 17.79
N GLU A 14 8.02 0.44 19.05
CA GLU A 14 7.09 1.38 19.67
C GLU A 14 7.71 2.79 19.64
N LEU A 15 6.91 3.79 19.28
CA LEU A 15 7.39 5.14 18.97
C LEU A 15 8.12 5.79 20.17
N GLU A 16 7.53 5.72 21.36
CA GLU A 16 8.12 6.32 22.56
C GLU A 16 9.45 5.65 22.93
N HIS A 17 9.54 4.33 22.79
CA HIS A 17 10.77 3.58 23.02
C HIS A 17 11.86 3.99 22.02
N ALA A 18 11.53 4.07 20.74
CA ALA A 18 12.46 4.50 19.70
C ALA A 18 12.99 5.92 19.97
N GLN A 19 12.10 6.84 20.36
CA GLN A 19 12.46 8.22 20.74
C GLN A 19 13.38 8.28 21.97
N GLN A 20 13.05 7.53 23.04
CA GLN A 20 13.83 7.52 24.28
C GLN A 20 15.27 7.04 24.08
N ARG A 21 15.50 6.09 23.18
CA ARG A 21 16.86 5.63 22.87
C ARG A 21 17.57 6.42 21.75
N GLY A 22 16.95 7.47 21.24
CA GLY A 22 17.52 8.31 20.20
C GLY A 22 17.62 7.61 18.84
N ALA A 23 16.68 6.73 18.51
CA ALA A 23 16.68 6.03 17.22
C ALA A 23 16.53 7.00 16.05
N ASN A 24 17.15 6.65 14.92
CA ASN A 24 16.87 7.30 13.64
C ASN A 24 15.55 6.71 13.09
N ILE A 25 14.44 7.38 13.33
CA ILE A 25 13.11 6.97 12.89
C ILE A 25 12.94 7.37 11.43
N LEU A 26 12.73 6.40 10.54
CA LEU A 26 12.55 6.63 9.10
C LEU A 26 11.10 7.00 8.77
N ALA A 27 10.13 6.36 9.43
CA ALA A 27 8.71 6.59 9.20
C ALA A 27 7.89 6.10 10.39
N GLU A 28 6.63 6.53 10.46
CA GLU A 28 5.65 6.00 11.41
C GLU A 28 4.56 5.21 10.69
N VAL A 29 4.22 4.02 11.18
CA VAL A 29 3.06 3.26 10.72
C VAL A 29 1.83 3.75 11.47
N LYS A 30 1.05 4.63 10.87
CA LYS A 30 -0.11 5.28 11.51
C LYS A 30 -1.37 4.42 11.48
N GLY A 31 -1.54 3.60 10.44
CA GLY A 31 -2.75 2.81 10.30
C GLY A 31 -2.61 1.68 9.28
N TYR A 32 -3.55 0.75 9.36
CA TYR A 32 -3.66 -0.34 8.40
C TYR A 32 -5.12 -0.72 8.17
N GLY A 33 -5.40 -1.34 7.03
CA GLY A 33 -6.70 -1.88 6.71
C GLY A 33 -6.61 -3.27 6.09
N VAL A 34 -7.50 -4.15 6.52
CA VAL A 34 -7.64 -5.51 5.97
C VAL A 34 -9.07 -5.71 5.52
N SER A 35 -9.23 -6.31 4.35
CA SER A 35 -10.51 -6.68 3.77
C SER A 35 -10.39 -8.01 3.02
N CYS A 36 -11.53 -8.53 2.60
CA CYS A 36 -11.62 -9.68 1.72
C CYS A 36 -12.77 -9.46 0.75
N ASP A 37 -12.51 -9.59 -0.55
CA ASP A 37 -13.54 -9.46 -1.57
C ASP A 37 -14.60 -10.54 -1.50
N ALA A 38 -14.21 -11.78 -1.10
CA ALA A 38 -15.05 -12.98 -1.09
C ALA A 38 -15.80 -13.19 -2.43
N TYR A 39 -15.18 -12.78 -3.54
CA TYR A 39 -15.77 -12.76 -4.88
C TYR A 39 -15.22 -13.87 -5.78
N HIS A 40 -13.90 -13.95 -5.93
CA HIS A 40 -13.23 -14.91 -6.80
C HIS A 40 -11.85 -15.25 -6.24
N ILE A 41 -11.33 -16.45 -6.57
CA ILE A 41 -10.03 -16.93 -6.06
C ILE A 41 -8.86 -16.00 -6.46
N THR A 42 -8.89 -15.46 -7.68
CA THR A 42 -7.76 -14.70 -8.24
C THR A 42 -8.13 -13.34 -8.84
N ALA A 43 -9.40 -13.04 -9.02
CA ALA A 43 -9.86 -11.80 -9.63
C ALA A 43 -10.39 -10.82 -8.56
N PRO A 44 -10.05 -9.53 -8.64
CA PRO A 44 -10.61 -8.53 -7.76
C PRO A 44 -12.11 -8.35 -8.02
N HIS A 45 -12.83 -7.91 -6.99
CA HIS A 45 -14.26 -7.58 -7.13
C HIS A 45 -14.44 -6.46 -8.17
N PRO A 46 -15.44 -6.55 -9.09
CA PRO A 46 -15.63 -5.57 -10.17
C PRO A 46 -15.76 -4.12 -9.70
N ASN A 47 -16.36 -3.90 -8.54
CA ASN A 47 -16.52 -2.59 -7.91
C ASN A 47 -15.40 -2.25 -6.92
N SER A 48 -14.32 -3.05 -6.87
CA SER A 48 -13.13 -2.83 -6.01
C SER A 48 -13.46 -2.61 -4.53
N THR A 49 -14.57 -3.19 -4.05
CA THR A 49 -15.09 -2.94 -2.69
C THR A 49 -14.08 -3.28 -1.60
N GLY A 50 -13.34 -4.39 -1.74
CA GLY A 50 -12.30 -4.76 -0.79
C GLY A 50 -11.14 -3.77 -0.76
N ILE A 51 -10.67 -3.33 -1.93
CA ILE A 51 -9.58 -2.33 -2.03
C ILE A 51 -10.02 -1.02 -1.34
N ILE A 52 -11.22 -0.52 -1.65
CA ILE A 52 -11.77 0.70 -1.04
C ILE A 52 -11.87 0.54 0.48
N GLN A 53 -12.46 -0.55 0.97
CA GLN A 53 -12.60 -0.81 2.40
C GLN A 53 -11.26 -0.90 3.14
N ALA A 54 -10.24 -1.51 2.52
CA ALA A 54 -8.91 -1.58 3.12
C ALA A 54 -8.30 -0.18 3.27
N MET A 55 -8.38 0.65 2.24
CA MET A 55 -7.90 2.03 2.28
C MET A 55 -8.66 2.88 3.30
N GLU A 56 -10.00 2.82 3.32
CA GLU A 56 -10.83 3.55 4.30
C GLU A 56 -10.48 3.18 5.74
N LYS A 57 -10.30 1.88 6.01
CA LYS A 57 -9.90 1.40 7.35
C LYS A 57 -8.51 1.91 7.75
N ALA A 58 -7.56 1.91 6.81
CA ALA A 58 -6.21 2.43 7.05
C ALA A 58 -6.24 3.93 7.38
N ILE A 59 -6.91 4.72 6.57
CA ILE A 59 -7.09 6.17 6.75
C ILE A 59 -7.77 6.47 8.10
N LYS A 60 -8.88 5.77 8.39
CA LYS A 60 -9.59 5.92 9.67
C LYS A 60 -8.71 5.59 10.88
N LYS A 61 -7.95 4.48 10.82
CA LYS A 61 -7.04 4.11 11.92
C LYS A 61 -5.88 5.08 12.08
N ALA A 62 -5.39 5.64 10.99
CA ALA A 62 -4.36 6.67 11.01
C ALA A 62 -4.85 8.00 11.60
N GLY A 63 -6.17 8.21 11.72
CA GLY A 63 -6.75 9.46 12.19
C GLY A 63 -6.59 10.62 11.21
N ILE A 64 -6.50 10.33 9.92
CA ILE A 64 -6.32 11.29 8.83
C ILE A 64 -7.53 11.25 7.88
N THR A 65 -7.52 12.13 6.89
CA THR A 65 -8.50 12.17 5.79
C THR A 65 -7.84 11.78 4.46
N THR A 66 -8.62 11.63 3.41
CA THR A 66 -8.10 11.39 2.05
C THR A 66 -7.27 12.56 1.53
N ASP A 67 -7.51 13.78 2.03
CA ASP A 67 -6.78 14.97 1.63
C ASP A 67 -5.35 15.04 2.20
N ASP A 68 -5.09 14.27 3.26
CA ASP A 68 -3.78 14.18 3.90
C ASP A 68 -2.85 13.15 3.22
N VAL A 69 -3.36 12.42 2.22
CA VAL A 69 -2.58 11.40 1.50
C VAL A 69 -1.88 12.05 0.30
N ASP A 70 -0.56 12.07 0.29
CA ASP A 70 0.25 12.70 -0.74
C ASP A 70 0.79 11.75 -1.80
N TYR A 71 0.83 10.45 -1.51
CA TYR A 71 1.33 9.44 -2.43
C TYR A 71 0.72 8.06 -2.16
N ILE A 72 0.53 7.28 -3.21
CA ILE A 72 0.07 5.90 -3.16
C ILE A 72 1.09 4.99 -3.86
N SER A 73 1.70 4.09 -3.10
CA SER A 73 2.43 2.97 -3.67
C SER A 73 1.44 1.86 -4.03
N ALA A 74 1.15 1.73 -5.30
CA ALA A 74 0.14 0.80 -5.80
C ALA A 74 0.65 -0.64 -5.80
N HIS A 75 -0.27 -1.60 -5.72
CA HIS A 75 0.04 -2.99 -6.00
C HIS A 75 0.56 -3.17 -7.43
N GLY A 76 -0.09 -2.55 -8.42
CA GLY A 76 0.46 -2.28 -9.74
C GLY A 76 1.13 -3.48 -10.43
N THR A 77 0.45 -4.61 -10.53
CA THR A 77 1.02 -5.86 -11.10
C THR A 77 1.19 -5.83 -12.61
N GLY A 78 0.71 -4.79 -13.30
CA GLY A 78 0.70 -4.72 -14.75
C GLY A 78 -0.32 -5.68 -15.39
N THR A 79 -1.30 -6.14 -14.63
CA THR A 79 -2.42 -6.93 -15.16
C THR A 79 -3.63 -6.01 -15.36
N GLN A 80 -4.35 -6.19 -16.48
CA GLN A 80 -5.53 -5.36 -16.76
C GLN A 80 -6.56 -5.37 -15.64
N ALA A 81 -6.80 -6.53 -15.03
CA ALA A 81 -7.78 -6.67 -13.97
C ALA A 81 -7.37 -5.89 -12.71
N ASN A 82 -6.12 -6.05 -12.25
CA ASN A 82 -5.61 -5.36 -11.07
C ASN A 82 -5.54 -3.85 -11.29
N ASP A 83 -4.89 -3.42 -12.39
CA ASP A 83 -4.63 -2.00 -12.60
C ASP A 83 -5.92 -1.21 -12.80
N LYS A 84 -6.93 -1.82 -13.45
CA LYS A 84 -8.27 -1.25 -13.55
C LYS A 84 -8.94 -1.16 -12.18
N ALA A 85 -8.86 -2.20 -11.36
CA ALA A 85 -9.51 -2.23 -10.05
C ALA A 85 -8.88 -1.22 -9.08
N GLU A 86 -7.54 -1.11 -9.04
CA GLU A 86 -6.85 -0.12 -8.21
C GLU A 86 -7.16 1.31 -8.65
N SER A 87 -7.06 1.59 -9.96
CA SER A 87 -7.38 2.92 -10.51
C SER A 87 -8.81 3.31 -10.21
N PHE A 88 -9.76 2.39 -10.33
CA PHE A 88 -11.15 2.63 -9.98
C PHE A 88 -11.31 2.94 -8.48
N ALA A 89 -10.70 2.14 -7.59
CA ALA A 89 -10.78 2.33 -6.15
C ALA A 89 -10.20 3.70 -5.71
N VAL A 90 -9.05 4.08 -6.25
CA VAL A 90 -8.41 5.37 -5.96
C VAL A 90 -9.31 6.52 -6.43
N ASN A 91 -9.85 6.46 -7.65
CA ASN A 91 -10.74 7.48 -8.16
C ASN A 91 -12.07 7.59 -7.39
N GLN A 92 -12.56 6.51 -6.78
CA GLN A 92 -13.76 6.54 -5.96
C GLN A 92 -13.50 7.14 -4.58
N LEU A 93 -12.34 6.89 -4.00
CA LEU A 93 -12.04 7.27 -2.62
C LEU A 93 -11.44 8.66 -2.51
N PHE A 94 -10.55 9.04 -3.43
CA PHE A 94 -9.81 10.30 -3.37
C PHE A 94 -10.42 11.36 -4.29
N HIS A 95 -10.80 12.49 -3.72
CA HIS A 95 -11.37 13.63 -4.48
C HIS A 95 -10.28 14.50 -5.14
N LYS A 96 -9.07 14.45 -4.63
CA LYS A 96 -7.88 15.09 -5.23
C LYS A 96 -7.09 14.08 -6.07
N LYS A 97 -6.29 14.58 -7.01
CA LYS A 97 -5.33 13.74 -7.72
C LYS A 97 -4.17 13.41 -6.78
N VAL A 98 -4.08 12.16 -6.35
CA VAL A 98 -2.95 11.65 -5.57
C VAL A 98 -1.96 10.98 -6.53
N PRO A 99 -0.67 11.35 -6.53
CA PRO A 99 0.35 10.64 -7.30
C PRO A 99 0.38 9.16 -6.90
N MET A 100 0.42 8.29 -7.90
CA MET A 100 0.41 6.84 -7.70
C MET A 100 1.40 6.18 -8.64
N SER A 101 2.23 5.30 -8.13
CA SER A 101 3.11 4.48 -8.96
C SER A 101 3.37 3.10 -8.34
N SER A 102 4.02 2.22 -9.09
CA SER A 102 4.47 0.91 -8.61
C SER A 102 5.89 0.65 -9.09
N ILE A 103 6.74 0.17 -8.19
CA ILE A 103 8.11 -0.23 -8.51
C ILE A 103 8.21 -1.60 -9.20
N LYS A 104 7.09 -2.32 -9.31
CA LYS A 104 7.07 -3.64 -9.96
C LYS A 104 7.45 -3.61 -11.44
N SER A 105 7.29 -2.46 -12.10
CA SER A 105 7.79 -2.25 -13.45
C SER A 105 9.31 -2.33 -13.55
N MET A 106 10.02 -2.06 -12.47
CA MET A 106 11.48 -2.03 -12.39
C MET A 106 12.05 -3.34 -11.81
N ILE A 107 11.45 -3.85 -10.73
CA ILE A 107 11.99 -4.98 -9.96
C ILE A 107 11.20 -6.29 -10.13
N GLY A 108 10.06 -6.27 -10.83
CA GLY A 108 9.13 -7.39 -10.92
C GLY A 108 8.32 -7.59 -9.63
N HIS A 109 7.61 -8.72 -9.56
CA HIS A 109 6.75 -9.07 -8.44
C HIS A 109 7.39 -10.19 -7.62
N SER A 110 7.97 -9.84 -6.50
CA SER A 110 8.61 -10.76 -5.55
C SER A 110 7.63 -11.43 -4.57
N MET A 111 6.35 -11.54 -4.96
CA MET A 111 5.27 -12.21 -4.20
C MET A 111 5.20 -11.73 -2.75
N GLY A 112 5.51 -12.58 -1.77
CA GLY A 112 5.43 -12.26 -0.35
C GLY A 112 6.37 -11.12 0.11
N ALA A 113 7.46 -10.85 -0.61
CA ALA A 113 8.37 -9.75 -0.29
C ALA A 113 7.97 -8.42 -0.94
N ALA A 114 7.05 -8.41 -1.91
CA ALA A 114 6.76 -7.23 -2.72
C ALA A 114 6.34 -6.00 -1.90
N SER A 115 5.36 -6.15 -1.02
CA SER A 115 4.85 -5.04 -0.20
C SER A 115 5.88 -4.52 0.80
N LEU A 116 6.78 -5.39 1.26
CA LEU A 116 7.87 -5.00 2.15
C LEU A 116 8.91 -4.14 1.41
N LEU A 117 9.29 -4.53 0.19
CA LEU A 117 10.20 -3.76 -0.65
C LEU A 117 9.59 -2.40 -1.03
N GLU A 118 8.29 -2.37 -1.35
CA GLU A 118 7.54 -1.14 -1.62
C GLU A 118 7.52 -0.21 -0.40
N ALA A 119 7.29 -0.75 0.80
CA ALA A 119 7.34 0.03 2.04
C ALA A 119 8.74 0.61 2.31
N ILE A 120 9.81 -0.17 2.09
CA ILE A 120 11.19 0.30 2.22
C ILE A 120 11.47 1.46 1.26
N VAL A 121 11.00 1.37 0.01
CA VAL A 121 11.14 2.47 -0.96
C VAL A 121 10.38 3.69 -0.48
N CYS A 122 9.14 3.55 -0.02
CA CYS A 122 8.35 4.68 0.50
C CYS A 122 9.00 5.37 1.70
N CYS A 123 9.72 4.63 2.56
CA CYS A 123 10.46 5.22 3.68
C CYS A 123 11.70 6.04 3.25
N ASN A 124 12.08 5.97 1.96
CA ASN A 124 13.25 6.66 1.41
C ASN A 124 12.87 7.75 0.38
N LEU A 125 11.58 8.01 0.20
CA LEU A 125 11.07 9.11 -0.63
C LEU A 125 11.03 10.41 0.17
#